data_2b260ed013e2dedd1dc5d8f820378e3f
#
_entry.id   2b260ed013e2dedd1dc5d8f820378e3f
#
_cell.length_a   1.000
_cell.length_b   1.000
_cell.length_c   1.000
_cell.angle_alpha   90.00
_cell.angle_beta   90.00
_cell.angle_gamma   90.00
#
_symmetry.space_group_name_H-M   'P 1'
#
loop_
_entity.id
_entity.type
_entity.pdbx_description
1 polymer ?
#
loop_
_entity_poly.entity_id
_entity_poly.type
_entity_poly.pdbx_seq_one_letter_code
_entity_poly.pdbx_strand_id
1 'polypeptide(L)'
;MLLASFLFVGGVVSSAFAESYTDGIEYFKSGQPDRAKIILDKTLNDPSTKKAEAYFYLGEIYSGMNKLDSAGMYYDMGLQADPLYPYNSIGKGKLMLKNNKKEAEALFKAVIKSDKKNPEIYLAISKAYYENVMPEYQKYLDKALDADKEYAPIYVFEGDILVKDKKYGEACGFYEMAQNFDENCLEAYVKYSNIYFPINASLAIAKLEDLLKLKPNSAIAQRELAEAYFKDSKYNQAVEAYARYMANPNHFESDQSRYAALLFFDKKYQESLDLVDKMIVKNPNDFILKRLAMYDNYELKNYDKALTAAETFMNTPGNPQFNTQDYIIYANILIENKLADKAIPVLEKAISLDQEKIELYKELSEAYRAAGDMLKSADAYNEYMKRNQDVSLTDYFFLGTIYYRAASAEAPAAEATPEEKAAKLAIQKPIYQKADSLFAIVTERAPEDYRGYLWRARSNSGLDPETTEGLAKPYYETLLTVLEKSQNPNKAALLEAYKYIGFYNYQKEYAAGKNVYPETRKWWSKMLTIDPNNEIKALLDQLPQ
;
A
#
# COMPACT_ATOMS: atom_id res chain seq x y z
N MET A 1 7.01 63.29 16.79
CA MET A 1 6.65 62.28 17.78
C MET A 1 6.90 60.90 17.13
N LEU A 2 8.11 60.36 17.32
CA LEU A 2 8.55 59.10 16.75
C LEU A 2 8.12 57.95 17.70
N LEU A 3 7.30 57.02 17.20
CA LEU A 3 7.02 55.76 17.85
C LEU A 3 8.01 54.72 17.31
N ALA A 4 8.94 54.31 18.14
CA ALA A 4 9.82 53.20 17.87
C ALA A 4 9.10 51.86 18.22
N SER A 5 8.86 51.05 17.19
CA SER A 5 8.35 49.68 17.33
C SER A 5 9.53 48.75 17.67
N PHE A 6 9.59 48.27 18.87
CA PHE A 6 10.49 47.16 19.27
C PHE A 6 9.93 45.84 18.72
N LEU A 7 10.57 45.31 17.70
CA LEU A 7 10.43 43.92 17.27
C LEU A 7 11.22 43.06 18.24
N PHE A 8 10.53 42.35 19.14
CA PHE A 8 11.09 41.25 19.90
C PHE A 8 11.24 40.04 18.94
N VAL A 9 12.43 39.89 18.39
CA VAL A 9 12.82 38.62 17.77
C VAL A 9 13.11 37.67 18.93
N GLY A 10 12.10 36.90 19.34
CA GLY A 10 12.27 35.75 20.21
C GLY A 10 13.07 34.68 19.46
N GLY A 11 14.39 34.69 19.64
CA GLY A 11 15.24 33.58 19.24
C GLY A 11 14.82 32.36 20.07
N VAL A 12 14.10 31.44 19.43
CA VAL A 12 14.03 30.05 19.94
C VAL A 12 15.45 29.51 19.82
N VAL A 13 16.19 29.52 20.91
CA VAL A 13 17.40 28.72 21.04
C VAL A 13 16.91 27.27 21.02
N SER A 14 16.90 26.68 19.82
CA SER A 14 16.84 25.24 19.73
C SER A 14 18.12 24.73 20.41
N SER A 15 18.00 24.25 21.64
CA SER A 15 19.02 23.42 22.24
C SER A 15 19.16 22.23 21.28
N ALA A 16 20.16 22.27 20.41
CA ALA A 16 20.55 21.12 19.62
C ALA A 16 20.84 20.01 20.64
N PHE A 17 19.98 18.99 20.69
CA PHE A 17 20.22 17.82 21.52
C PHE A 17 21.52 17.20 21.02
N ALA A 18 22.52 17.11 21.90
CA ALA A 18 23.76 16.43 21.59
C ALA A 18 23.46 14.93 21.48
N GLU A 19 24.09 14.26 20.53
CA GLU A 19 24.10 12.80 20.45
C GLU A 19 24.56 12.23 21.81
N SER A 20 23.87 11.19 22.30
CA SER A 20 24.18 10.61 23.61
C SER A 20 24.42 9.11 23.51
N TYR A 21 25.54 8.64 24.03
CA TYR A 21 25.81 7.21 24.18
C TYR A 21 24.76 6.48 25.04
N THR A 22 24.06 7.21 25.92
CA THR A 22 22.99 6.64 26.76
C THR A 22 21.81 6.13 25.92
N ASP A 23 21.50 6.73 24.78
CA ASP A 23 20.50 6.19 23.87
C ASP A 23 20.93 4.81 23.33
N GLY A 24 22.22 4.61 23.04
CA GLY A 24 22.75 3.30 22.69
C GLY A 24 22.54 2.26 23.79
N ILE A 25 22.71 2.66 25.05
CA ILE A 25 22.42 1.78 26.20
C ILE A 25 20.92 1.49 26.31
N GLU A 26 20.06 2.47 26.11
CA GLU A 26 18.60 2.28 26.10
C GLU A 26 18.18 1.29 25.00
N TYR A 27 18.74 1.38 23.79
CA TYR A 27 18.51 0.41 22.72
C TYR A 27 18.98 -1.00 23.09
N PHE A 28 20.16 -1.13 23.69
CA PHE A 28 20.67 -2.44 24.15
C PHE A 28 19.75 -3.08 25.19
N LYS A 29 19.42 -2.35 26.26
CA LYS A 29 18.55 -2.83 27.35
C LYS A 29 17.16 -3.22 26.85
N SER A 30 16.69 -2.54 25.82
CA SER A 30 15.40 -2.82 25.15
C SER A 30 15.46 -3.97 24.14
N GLY A 31 16.60 -4.66 24.01
CA GLY A 31 16.75 -5.84 23.15
C GLY A 31 17.06 -5.52 21.68
N GLN A 32 17.61 -4.34 21.38
CA GLN A 32 18.00 -3.90 20.03
C GLN A 32 19.52 -3.69 19.90
N PRO A 33 20.34 -4.76 20.01
CA PRO A 33 21.81 -4.66 20.08
C PRO A 33 22.45 -4.08 18.82
N ASP A 34 21.90 -4.34 17.62
CA ASP A 34 22.45 -3.80 16.38
C ASP A 34 22.35 -2.28 16.32
N ARG A 35 21.22 -1.71 16.77
CA ARG A 35 21.02 -0.27 16.86
C ARG A 35 21.85 0.35 17.95
N ALA A 36 21.91 -0.31 19.11
CA ALA A 36 22.79 0.07 20.21
C ALA A 36 24.24 0.22 19.76
N LYS A 37 24.74 -0.75 19.00
CA LYS A 37 26.10 -0.73 18.47
C LYS A 37 26.38 0.50 17.60
N ILE A 38 25.46 0.83 16.68
CA ILE A 38 25.62 1.99 15.79
C ILE A 38 25.78 3.28 16.59
N ILE A 39 24.93 3.49 17.61
CA ILE A 39 25.01 4.70 18.45
C ILE A 39 26.28 4.71 19.30
N LEU A 40 26.60 3.59 19.95
CA LEU A 40 27.79 3.49 20.79
C LEU A 40 29.07 3.71 20.00
N ASP A 41 29.19 3.13 18.79
CA ASP A 41 30.35 3.35 17.93
C ASP A 41 30.47 4.82 17.51
N LYS A 42 29.36 5.46 17.18
CA LYS A 42 29.28 6.85 16.73
C LYS A 42 29.68 7.82 17.85
N THR A 43 29.22 7.56 19.06
CA THR A 43 29.38 8.46 20.21
C THR A 43 30.58 8.13 21.10
N LEU A 44 31.33 7.09 20.80
CA LEU A 44 32.44 6.59 21.65
C LEU A 44 33.52 7.63 21.92
N ASN A 45 33.76 8.55 20.98
CA ASN A 45 34.78 9.59 21.11
C ASN A 45 34.24 10.92 21.62
N ASP A 46 32.96 11.00 21.93
CA ASP A 46 32.39 12.23 22.46
C ASP A 46 32.90 12.49 23.90
N PRO A 47 33.20 13.74 24.24
CA PRO A 47 33.72 14.08 25.55
C PRO A 47 32.78 13.69 26.71
N SER A 48 31.47 13.61 26.47
CA SER A 48 30.45 13.24 27.45
C SER A 48 30.33 11.73 27.67
N THR A 49 30.92 10.89 26.79
CA THR A 49 30.83 9.44 26.88
C THR A 49 31.67 8.87 27.99
N LYS A 50 31.04 8.15 28.92
CA LYS A 50 31.72 7.32 29.92
C LYS A 50 32.27 6.08 29.25
N LYS A 51 33.53 6.14 28.85
CA LYS A 51 34.15 5.11 27.99
C LYS A 51 34.07 3.70 28.56
N ALA A 52 34.30 3.54 29.87
CA ALA A 52 34.25 2.23 30.51
C ALA A 52 32.86 1.59 30.42
N GLU A 53 31.81 2.39 30.54
CA GLU A 53 30.42 1.96 30.40
C GLU A 53 30.08 1.63 28.93
N ALA A 54 30.45 2.51 28.00
CA ALA A 54 30.23 2.26 26.56
C ALA A 54 30.96 0.98 26.09
N TYR A 55 32.20 0.77 26.53
CA TYR A 55 32.95 -0.44 26.22
C TYR A 55 32.33 -1.70 26.83
N PHE A 56 31.75 -1.63 28.03
CA PHE A 56 31.01 -2.74 28.60
C PHE A 56 29.85 -3.16 27.69
N TYR A 57 29.00 -2.22 27.26
CA TYR A 57 27.87 -2.55 26.41
C TYR A 57 28.29 -3.01 25.00
N LEU A 58 29.37 -2.48 24.42
CA LEU A 58 29.95 -3.03 23.21
C LEU A 58 30.45 -4.47 23.43
N GLY A 59 31.09 -4.75 24.54
CA GLY A 59 31.47 -6.10 24.95
C GLY A 59 30.29 -7.05 25.05
N GLU A 60 29.19 -6.62 25.67
CA GLU A 60 27.94 -7.39 25.74
C GLU A 60 27.34 -7.66 24.38
N ILE A 61 27.31 -6.67 23.48
CA ILE A 61 26.83 -6.82 22.10
C ILE A 61 27.67 -7.86 21.35
N TYR A 62 29.00 -7.77 21.39
CA TYR A 62 29.86 -8.73 20.71
C TYR A 62 29.80 -10.13 21.33
N SER A 63 29.61 -10.23 22.65
CA SER A 63 29.34 -11.50 23.35
C SER A 63 28.04 -12.14 22.84
N GLY A 64 26.96 -11.38 22.71
CA GLY A 64 25.70 -11.84 22.17
C GLY A 64 25.79 -12.29 20.70
N MET A 65 26.70 -11.69 19.92
CA MET A 65 27.03 -12.11 18.54
C MET A 65 27.96 -13.35 18.48
N ASN A 66 28.31 -13.93 19.63
CA ASN A 66 29.29 -15.02 19.75
C ASN A 66 30.70 -14.68 19.24
N LYS A 67 31.06 -13.38 19.25
CA LYS A 67 32.40 -12.87 18.88
C LYS A 67 33.22 -12.65 20.16
N LEU A 68 33.61 -13.75 20.82
CA LEU A 68 34.15 -13.73 22.18
C LEU A 68 35.49 -12.98 22.29
N ASP A 69 36.33 -13.05 21.27
CA ASP A 69 37.61 -12.32 21.26
C ASP A 69 37.38 -10.80 21.22
N SER A 70 36.45 -10.35 20.37
CA SER A 70 36.07 -8.94 20.31
C SER A 70 35.44 -8.47 21.62
N ALA A 71 34.57 -9.29 22.22
CA ALA A 71 33.98 -8.99 23.54
C ALA A 71 35.05 -8.81 24.60
N GLY A 72 36.04 -9.73 24.67
CA GLY A 72 37.16 -9.67 25.58
C GLY A 72 37.99 -8.39 25.40
N MET A 73 38.27 -8.01 24.16
CA MET A 73 38.99 -6.78 23.82
C MET A 73 38.24 -5.54 24.35
N TYR A 74 36.93 -5.46 24.14
CA TYR A 74 36.15 -4.32 24.66
C TYR A 74 36.10 -4.27 26.17
N TYR A 75 35.98 -5.39 26.89
CA TYR A 75 36.06 -5.40 28.34
C TYR A 75 37.46 -4.98 28.83
N ASP A 76 38.53 -5.36 28.15
CA ASP A 76 39.90 -4.90 28.47
C ASP A 76 40.06 -3.40 28.26
N MET A 77 39.53 -2.85 27.18
CA MET A 77 39.50 -1.40 26.94
C MET A 77 38.70 -0.67 28.01
N GLY A 78 37.58 -1.26 28.45
CA GLY A 78 36.77 -0.73 29.54
C GLY A 78 37.53 -0.68 30.89
N LEU A 79 38.28 -1.75 31.22
CA LEU A 79 39.12 -1.79 32.43
C LEU A 79 40.30 -0.80 32.36
N GLN A 80 40.84 -0.55 31.17
CA GLN A 80 41.87 0.48 30.98
C GLN A 80 41.30 1.90 31.12
N ALA A 81 40.07 2.12 30.68
CA ALA A 81 39.41 3.42 30.75
C ALA A 81 38.99 3.78 32.17
N ASP A 82 38.46 2.83 32.95
CA ASP A 82 38.14 2.96 34.37
C ASP A 82 38.20 1.58 35.04
N PRO A 83 39.29 1.30 35.80
CA PRO A 83 39.43 0.04 36.55
C PRO A 83 38.42 -0.12 37.70
N LEU A 84 37.77 0.96 38.13
CA LEU A 84 36.77 0.94 39.21
C LEU A 84 35.36 0.64 38.71
N TYR A 85 35.11 0.72 37.38
CA TYR A 85 33.84 0.35 36.79
C TYR A 85 33.69 -1.19 36.74
N PRO A 86 32.83 -1.78 37.63
CA PRO A 86 32.91 -3.21 37.94
C PRO A 86 32.46 -4.13 36.82
N TYR A 87 31.60 -3.65 35.92
CA TYR A 87 30.90 -4.50 34.95
C TYR A 87 31.82 -5.08 33.88
N ASN A 88 32.91 -4.39 33.51
CA ASN A 88 33.93 -4.94 32.61
C ASN A 88 34.63 -6.18 33.21
N SER A 89 34.86 -6.20 34.52
CA SER A 89 35.38 -7.39 35.22
C SER A 89 34.37 -8.53 35.21
N ILE A 90 33.08 -8.22 35.38
CA ILE A 90 32.00 -9.22 35.30
C ILE A 90 31.91 -9.79 33.86
N GLY A 91 32.00 -8.94 32.82
CA GLY A 91 32.03 -9.35 31.43
C GLY A 91 33.19 -10.31 31.10
N LYS A 92 34.41 -9.99 31.60
CA LYS A 92 35.55 -10.91 31.49
C LYS A 92 35.30 -12.24 32.21
N GLY A 93 34.78 -12.19 33.42
CA GLY A 93 34.41 -13.39 34.17
C GLY A 93 33.39 -14.22 33.43
N LYS A 94 32.39 -13.58 32.82
CA LYS A 94 31.37 -14.24 31.96
C LYS A 94 32.01 -15.07 30.85
N LEU A 95 32.98 -14.54 30.10
CA LEU A 95 33.67 -15.23 29.03
C LEU A 95 34.50 -16.45 29.54
N MET A 96 34.93 -16.40 30.80
CA MET A 96 35.78 -17.44 31.41
C MET A 96 34.96 -18.56 32.04
N LEU A 97 33.64 -18.40 32.28
CA LEU A 97 32.83 -19.33 33.06
C LEU A 97 32.91 -20.79 32.57
N LYS A 98 32.94 -21.02 31.29
CA LYS A 98 32.98 -22.39 30.69
C LYS A 98 34.36 -23.04 30.75
N ASN A 99 35.42 -22.24 30.63
CA ASN A 99 36.78 -22.75 30.43
C ASN A 99 37.64 -22.61 31.71
N ASN A 100 37.37 -21.59 32.54
CA ASN A 100 38.12 -21.29 33.77
C ASN A 100 37.20 -20.74 34.87
N LYS A 101 36.24 -21.53 35.31
CA LYS A 101 35.21 -21.13 36.27
C LYS A 101 35.82 -20.58 37.56
N LYS A 102 36.94 -21.16 38.08
CA LYS A 102 37.60 -20.72 39.33
C LYS A 102 38.08 -19.27 39.22
N GLU A 103 38.65 -18.88 38.11
CA GLU A 103 39.14 -17.51 37.90
C GLU A 103 37.97 -16.54 37.69
N ALA A 104 36.94 -16.92 36.94
CA ALA A 104 35.70 -16.17 36.82
C ALA A 104 35.07 -15.86 38.18
N GLU A 105 34.95 -16.87 39.05
CA GLU A 105 34.41 -16.71 40.39
C GLU A 105 35.31 -15.81 41.28
N ALA A 106 36.62 -15.82 41.08
CA ALA A 106 37.54 -14.92 41.79
C ALA A 106 37.29 -13.46 41.37
N LEU A 107 37.08 -13.18 40.08
CA LEU A 107 36.67 -11.86 39.58
C LEU A 107 35.35 -11.42 40.20
N PHE A 108 34.32 -12.27 40.15
CA PHE A 108 33.01 -11.95 40.75
C PHE A 108 33.10 -11.67 42.25
N LYS A 109 33.89 -12.46 43.01
CA LYS A 109 34.12 -12.20 44.43
C LYS A 109 34.81 -10.86 44.67
N ALA A 110 35.77 -10.48 43.85
CA ALA A 110 36.44 -9.19 43.93
C ALA A 110 35.48 -8.02 43.72
N VAL A 111 34.63 -8.12 42.68
CA VAL A 111 33.61 -7.12 42.39
C VAL A 111 32.57 -7.03 43.51
N ILE A 112 32.03 -8.14 44.00
CA ILE A 112 31.08 -8.15 45.13
C ILE A 112 31.71 -7.51 46.38
N LYS A 113 33.01 -7.71 46.62
CA LYS A 113 33.70 -7.13 47.76
C LYS A 113 33.78 -5.60 47.70
N SER A 114 33.85 -5.01 46.51
CA SER A 114 33.89 -3.54 46.34
C SER A 114 32.57 -2.87 46.73
N ASP A 115 31.43 -3.52 46.45
CA ASP A 115 30.10 -3.02 46.83
C ASP A 115 29.12 -4.20 47.07
N LYS A 116 29.03 -4.63 48.34
CA LYS A 116 28.24 -5.79 48.74
C LYS A 116 26.73 -5.53 48.77
N LYS A 117 26.30 -4.29 48.70
CA LYS A 117 24.89 -3.91 48.77
C LYS A 117 24.30 -3.52 47.43
N ASN A 118 25.07 -3.55 46.36
CA ASN A 118 24.64 -3.13 45.04
C ASN A 118 23.88 -4.26 44.33
N PRO A 119 22.55 -4.14 44.12
CA PRO A 119 21.74 -5.16 43.46
C PRO A 119 22.16 -5.37 42.01
N GLU A 120 22.62 -4.32 41.31
CA GLU A 120 23.03 -4.38 39.91
C GLU A 120 24.24 -5.31 39.70
N ILE A 121 25.21 -5.33 40.63
CA ILE A 121 26.36 -6.25 40.59
C ILE A 121 25.90 -7.70 40.66
N TYR A 122 25.00 -8.03 41.57
CA TYR A 122 24.47 -9.38 41.69
C TYR A 122 23.64 -9.75 40.47
N LEU A 123 22.84 -8.85 39.95
CA LEU A 123 22.05 -9.05 38.71
C LEU A 123 22.97 -9.29 37.51
N ALA A 124 24.03 -8.49 37.34
CA ALA A 124 24.99 -8.66 36.25
C ALA A 124 25.69 -10.04 36.31
N ILE A 125 26.06 -10.48 37.50
CA ILE A 125 26.64 -11.82 37.72
C ILE A 125 25.58 -12.90 37.44
N SER A 126 24.34 -12.71 37.87
CA SER A 126 23.22 -13.63 37.54
C SER A 126 23.05 -13.79 36.03
N LYS A 127 23.00 -12.69 35.29
CA LYS A 127 22.94 -12.68 33.83
C LYS A 127 24.11 -13.42 33.20
N ALA A 128 25.33 -13.23 33.71
CA ALA A 128 26.53 -13.94 33.22
C ALA A 128 26.41 -15.46 33.38
N TYR A 129 25.89 -15.96 34.48
CA TYR A 129 25.62 -17.40 34.66
C TYR A 129 24.46 -17.89 33.78
N TYR A 130 23.39 -17.13 33.71
CA TYR A 130 22.22 -17.49 32.88
C TYR A 130 22.57 -17.63 31.41
N GLU A 131 23.32 -16.69 30.84
CA GLU A 131 23.77 -16.73 29.45
C GLU A 131 24.70 -17.92 29.15
N ASN A 132 25.42 -18.40 30.16
CA ASN A 132 26.24 -19.61 30.09
C ASN A 132 25.45 -20.90 30.40
N VAL A 133 24.13 -20.83 30.59
CA VAL A 133 23.24 -21.95 30.91
C VAL A 133 23.65 -22.66 32.19
N MET A 134 24.02 -21.90 33.24
CA MET A 134 24.47 -22.40 34.54
C MET A 134 23.45 -22.09 35.64
N PRO A 135 23.08 -23.08 36.48
CA PRO A 135 22.01 -22.92 37.49
C PRO A 135 22.34 -21.91 38.58
N GLU A 136 23.62 -21.55 38.75
CA GLU A 136 24.06 -20.56 39.72
C GLU A 136 23.44 -19.18 39.51
N TYR A 137 22.84 -18.91 38.33
CA TYR A 137 22.14 -17.65 38.08
C TYR A 137 21.08 -17.35 39.13
N GLN A 138 20.32 -18.36 39.57
CA GLN A 138 19.27 -18.19 40.57
C GLN A 138 19.82 -17.68 41.89
N LYS A 139 20.90 -18.27 42.35
CA LYS A 139 21.57 -17.82 43.60
C LYS A 139 21.95 -16.35 43.58
N TYR A 140 22.39 -15.83 42.43
CA TYR A 140 22.79 -14.43 42.33
C TYR A 140 21.58 -13.52 42.09
N LEU A 141 20.52 -14.01 41.44
CA LEU A 141 19.25 -13.34 41.35
C LEU A 141 18.61 -13.16 42.74
N ASP A 142 18.58 -14.21 43.57
CA ASP A 142 18.09 -14.12 44.94
C ASP A 142 18.88 -13.09 45.75
N LYS A 143 20.21 -13.03 45.57
CA LYS A 143 21.05 -12.02 46.23
C LYS A 143 20.80 -10.59 45.74
N ALA A 144 20.43 -10.42 44.46
CA ALA A 144 20.03 -9.12 43.95
C ALA A 144 18.73 -8.65 44.62
N LEU A 145 17.74 -9.57 44.74
CA LEU A 145 16.49 -9.31 45.47
C LEU A 145 16.69 -9.04 46.94
N ASP A 146 17.61 -9.78 47.62
CA ASP A 146 17.95 -9.53 49.01
C ASP A 146 18.62 -8.16 49.24
N ALA A 147 19.39 -7.70 48.26
CA ALA A 147 20.05 -6.38 48.30
C ALA A 147 19.05 -5.23 48.08
N ASP A 148 18.12 -5.36 47.15
CA ASP A 148 17.05 -4.42 46.90
C ASP A 148 15.87 -5.10 46.18
N LYS A 149 14.75 -5.24 46.88
CA LYS A 149 13.53 -5.85 46.34
C LYS A 149 12.76 -4.96 45.35
N GLU A 150 13.06 -3.67 45.32
CA GLU A 150 12.41 -2.69 44.45
C GLU A 150 13.28 -2.32 43.23
N TYR A 151 14.44 -2.99 43.06
CA TYR A 151 15.32 -2.74 41.93
C TYR A 151 14.71 -3.24 40.63
N ALA A 152 14.06 -2.37 39.86
CA ALA A 152 13.29 -2.65 38.67
C ALA A 152 13.97 -3.56 37.62
N PRO A 153 15.31 -3.44 37.33
CA PRO A 153 15.97 -4.31 36.35
C PRO A 153 15.98 -5.80 36.69
N ILE A 154 15.74 -6.20 37.96
CA ILE A 154 15.57 -7.62 38.33
C ILE A 154 14.31 -8.17 37.65
N TYR A 155 13.21 -7.45 37.75
CA TYR A 155 11.91 -7.86 37.20
C TYR A 155 11.93 -7.82 35.66
N VAL A 156 12.67 -6.89 35.06
CA VAL A 156 12.90 -6.94 33.60
C VAL A 156 13.60 -8.24 33.22
N PHE A 157 14.61 -8.66 33.97
CA PHE A 157 15.36 -9.89 33.70
C PHE A 157 14.49 -11.15 33.89
N GLU A 158 13.66 -11.21 34.92
CA GLU A 158 12.70 -12.30 35.14
C GLU A 158 11.68 -12.37 34.00
N GLY A 159 11.16 -11.23 33.54
CA GLY A 159 10.34 -11.14 32.36
C GLY A 159 11.05 -11.65 31.11
N ASP A 160 12.33 -11.31 30.89
CA ASP A 160 13.13 -11.76 29.76
C ASP A 160 13.33 -13.29 29.77
N ILE A 161 13.47 -13.90 30.94
CA ILE A 161 13.54 -15.37 31.09
C ILE A 161 12.21 -15.99 30.63
N LEU A 162 11.08 -15.46 31.09
CA LEU A 162 9.75 -15.96 30.73
C LEU A 162 9.43 -15.80 29.23
N VAL A 163 9.92 -14.74 28.60
CA VAL A 163 9.80 -14.57 27.14
C VAL A 163 10.50 -15.71 26.38
N LYS A 164 11.70 -16.11 26.81
CA LYS A 164 12.40 -17.26 26.21
C LYS A 164 11.61 -18.56 26.37
N ASP A 165 10.90 -18.72 27.49
CA ASP A 165 10.02 -19.83 27.77
C ASP A 165 8.63 -19.71 27.10
N LYS A 166 8.41 -18.64 26.30
CA LYS A 166 7.14 -18.31 25.64
C LYS A 166 5.95 -18.06 26.57
N LYS A 167 6.23 -17.71 27.82
CA LYS A 167 5.23 -17.36 28.85
C LYS A 167 4.93 -15.86 28.85
N TYR A 168 4.41 -15.37 27.73
CA TYR A 168 4.28 -13.93 27.45
C TYR A 168 3.40 -13.18 28.46
N GLY A 169 2.30 -13.79 28.93
CA GLY A 169 1.42 -13.17 29.92
C GLY A 169 2.11 -12.96 31.28
N GLU A 170 2.85 -13.97 31.76
CA GLU A 170 3.63 -13.85 33.00
C GLU A 170 4.75 -12.82 32.84
N ALA A 171 5.44 -12.81 31.68
CA ALA A 171 6.48 -11.83 31.38
C ALA A 171 5.96 -10.38 31.44
N CYS A 172 4.76 -10.12 30.92
CA CYS A 172 4.13 -8.81 31.00
C CYS A 172 3.90 -8.39 32.46
N GLY A 173 3.47 -9.30 33.34
CA GLY A 173 3.31 -9.02 34.77
C GLY A 173 4.62 -8.58 35.43
N PHE A 174 5.75 -9.20 35.07
CA PHE A 174 7.07 -8.79 35.56
C PHE A 174 7.51 -7.43 35.01
N TYR A 175 7.21 -7.12 33.74
CA TYR A 175 7.51 -5.79 33.21
C TYR A 175 6.63 -4.70 33.86
N GLU A 176 5.37 -5.00 34.22
CA GLU A 176 4.52 -4.08 34.99
C GLU A 176 5.07 -3.86 36.42
N MET A 177 5.57 -4.92 37.06
CA MET A 177 6.25 -4.77 38.36
C MET A 177 7.47 -3.86 38.23
N ALA A 178 8.28 -4.02 37.18
CA ALA A 178 9.43 -3.15 36.94
C ALA A 178 9.01 -1.68 36.76
N GLN A 179 7.93 -1.41 36.01
CA GLN A 179 7.37 -0.06 35.84
C GLN A 179 6.84 0.53 37.17
N ASN A 180 6.28 -0.31 38.05
CA ASN A 180 5.77 0.13 39.33
C ASN A 180 6.89 0.49 40.32
N PHE A 181 8.03 -0.20 40.27
CA PHE A 181 9.19 0.08 41.12
C PHE A 181 10.03 1.26 40.61
N ASP A 182 10.15 1.39 39.27
CA ASP A 182 10.80 2.54 38.61
C ASP A 182 10.01 2.97 37.38
N GLU A 183 9.26 4.06 37.51
CA GLU A 183 8.51 4.65 36.41
C GLU A 183 9.39 5.07 35.21
N ASN A 184 10.71 5.23 35.43
CA ASN A 184 11.69 5.58 34.41
C ASN A 184 12.37 4.35 33.78
N CYS A 185 11.96 3.13 34.13
CA CYS A 185 12.51 1.89 33.56
C CYS A 185 12.06 1.70 32.12
N LEU A 186 12.69 2.42 31.19
CA LEU A 186 12.33 2.50 29.77
C LEU A 186 12.20 1.11 29.12
N GLU A 187 13.17 0.23 29.37
CA GLU A 187 13.17 -1.12 28.78
C GLU A 187 11.93 -1.94 29.16
N ALA A 188 11.37 -1.73 30.35
CA ALA A 188 10.15 -2.42 30.76
C ALA A 188 8.93 -2.00 29.93
N TYR A 189 8.80 -0.71 29.61
CA TYR A 189 7.72 -0.22 28.74
C TYR A 189 7.85 -0.73 27.31
N VAL A 190 9.06 -0.66 26.75
CA VAL A 190 9.32 -1.11 25.37
C VAL A 190 9.06 -2.61 25.21
N LYS A 191 9.60 -3.41 26.13
CA LYS A 191 9.42 -4.88 26.11
C LYS A 191 7.98 -5.29 26.33
N TYR A 192 7.30 -4.68 27.30
CA TYR A 192 5.86 -4.88 27.52
C TYR A 192 5.07 -4.59 26.24
N SER A 193 5.28 -3.41 25.67
CA SER A 193 4.52 -2.98 24.49
C SER A 193 4.74 -3.89 23.30
N ASN A 194 5.97 -4.34 23.05
CA ASN A 194 6.28 -5.25 21.96
C ASN A 194 5.57 -6.61 22.07
N ILE A 195 5.41 -7.12 23.29
CA ILE A 195 4.73 -8.41 23.54
C ILE A 195 3.21 -8.25 23.56
N TYR A 196 2.73 -7.16 24.18
CA TYR A 196 1.30 -6.96 24.39
C TYR A 196 0.56 -6.39 23.20
N PHE A 197 1.28 -5.76 22.26
CA PHE A 197 0.70 -5.15 21.06
C PHE A 197 -0.23 -6.08 20.27
N PRO A 198 0.13 -7.36 19.97
CA PRO A 198 -0.77 -8.27 19.27
C PRO A 198 -2.05 -8.63 20.05
N ILE A 199 -2.05 -8.44 21.38
CA ILE A 199 -3.17 -8.77 22.27
C ILE A 199 -4.08 -7.54 22.43
N ASN A 200 -3.48 -6.39 22.70
CA ASN A 200 -4.19 -5.11 22.90
C ASN A 200 -3.30 -3.94 22.45
N ALA A 201 -3.40 -3.58 21.18
CA ALA A 201 -2.63 -2.49 20.59
C ALA A 201 -2.85 -1.15 21.31
N SER A 202 -4.09 -0.84 21.72
CA SER A 202 -4.42 0.42 22.38
C SER A 202 -3.70 0.57 23.73
N LEU A 203 -3.63 -0.51 24.52
CA LEU A 203 -2.93 -0.49 25.81
C LEU A 203 -1.40 -0.42 25.61
N ALA A 204 -0.86 -1.17 24.64
CA ALA A 204 0.56 -1.10 24.31
C ALA A 204 0.99 0.31 23.88
N ILE A 205 0.16 0.98 23.06
CA ILE A 205 0.37 2.37 22.64
C ILE A 205 0.31 3.31 23.85
N ALA A 206 -0.71 3.19 24.71
CA ALA A 206 -0.85 4.02 25.90
C ALA A 206 0.39 3.95 26.81
N LYS A 207 0.97 2.75 26.99
CA LYS A 207 2.21 2.57 27.75
C LYS A 207 3.40 3.31 27.12
N LEU A 208 3.52 3.32 25.78
CA LEU A 208 4.57 4.07 25.08
C LEU A 208 4.32 5.59 25.14
N GLU A 209 3.06 6.03 25.09
CA GLU A 209 2.70 7.43 25.31
C GLU A 209 3.09 7.90 26.72
N ASP A 210 2.83 7.08 27.75
CA ASP A 210 3.24 7.38 29.11
C ASP A 210 4.77 7.43 29.25
N LEU A 211 5.49 6.47 28.65
CA LEU A 211 6.95 6.52 28.60
C LEU A 211 7.47 7.81 27.94
N LEU A 212 6.84 8.22 26.83
CA LEU A 212 7.26 9.43 26.11
C LEU A 212 6.99 10.71 26.91
N LYS A 213 5.98 10.74 27.80
CA LYS A 213 5.77 11.85 28.75
C LYS A 213 6.92 11.94 29.77
N LEU A 214 7.38 10.79 30.24
CA LEU A 214 8.49 10.71 31.19
C LEU A 214 9.85 10.98 30.52
N LYS A 215 10.04 10.48 29.30
CA LYS A 215 11.30 10.58 28.53
C LYS A 215 11.07 11.16 27.14
N PRO A 216 10.71 12.45 27.03
CA PRO A 216 10.29 13.06 25.75
C PRO A 216 11.39 13.10 24.68
N ASN A 217 12.65 13.01 25.07
CA ASN A 217 13.82 13.09 24.20
C ASN A 217 14.46 11.73 23.89
N SER A 218 13.92 10.64 24.43
CA SER A 218 14.44 9.29 24.15
C SER A 218 14.14 8.89 22.70
N ALA A 219 15.18 8.65 21.91
CA ALA A 219 15.08 8.26 20.51
C ALA A 219 14.30 6.94 20.35
N ILE A 220 14.55 5.97 21.22
CA ILE A 220 13.84 4.69 21.18
C ILE A 220 12.37 4.85 21.56
N ALA A 221 12.02 5.64 22.56
CA ALA A 221 10.63 5.86 22.97
C ALA A 221 9.82 6.52 21.83
N GLN A 222 10.40 7.54 21.17
CA GLN A 222 9.80 8.21 20.01
C GLN A 222 9.59 7.23 18.85
N ARG A 223 10.60 6.42 18.56
CA ARG A 223 10.57 5.44 17.48
C ARG A 223 9.55 4.33 17.72
N GLU A 224 9.59 3.71 18.90
CA GLU A 224 8.69 2.59 19.23
C GLU A 224 7.21 3.02 19.23
N LEU A 225 6.93 4.24 19.69
CA LEU A 225 5.57 4.80 19.60
C LEU A 225 5.14 5.01 18.14
N ALA A 226 6.02 5.55 17.30
CA ALA A 226 5.73 5.74 15.88
C ALA A 226 5.47 4.40 15.16
N GLU A 227 6.28 3.37 15.44
CA GLU A 227 6.08 2.02 14.91
C GLU A 227 4.79 1.37 15.44
N ALA A 228 4.41 1.62 16.70
CA ALA A 228 3.17 1.10 17.26
C ALA A 228 1.95 1.73 16.58
N TYR A 229 1.94 3.04 16.37
CA TYR A 229 0.87 3.70 15.60
C TYR A 229 0.78 3.19 14.17
N PHE A 230 1.93 2.98 13.49
CA PHE A 230 1.96 2.42 12.15
C PHE A 230 1.33 1.02 12.09
N LYS A 231 1.74 0.11 13.01
CA LYS A 231 1.19 -1.24 13.09
C LYS A 231 -0.32 -1.27 13.38
N ASP A 232 -0.82 -0.26 14.09
CA ASP A 232 -2.26 -0.08 14.38
C ASP A 232 -3.00 0.71 13.27
N SER A 233 -2.36 0.94 12.12
CA SER A 233 -2.90 1.70 10.98
C SER A 233 -3.32 3.15 11.31
N LYS A 234 -2.81 3.70 12.40
CA LYS A 234 -3.01 5.09 12.81
C LYS A 234 -1.98 6.01 12.13
N TYR A 235 -2.10 6.13 10.81
CA TYR A 235 -1.04 6.75 9.98
C TYR A 235 -0.76 8.21 10.33
N ASN A 236 -1.78 9.03 10.61
CA ASN A 236 -1.59 10.42 11.01
C ASN A 236 -0.74 10.53 12.29
N GLN A 237 -1.06 9.75 13.33
CA GLN A 237 -0.30 9.74 14.58
C GLN A 237 1.12 9.16 14.37
N ALA A 238 1.24 8.15 13.52
CA ALA A 238 2.53 7.58 13.15
C ALA A 238 3.44 8.62 12.48
N VAL A 239 2.91 9.40 11.53
CA VAL A 239 3.66 10.47 10.86
C VAL A 239 4.11 11.55 11.85
N GLU A 240 3.24 12.00 12.75
CA GLU A 240 3.60 13.00 13.78
C GLU A 240 4.68 12.47 14.74
N ALA A 241 4.52 11.23 15.21
CA ALA A 241 5.49 10.60 16.09
C ALA A 241 6.84 10.38 15.38
N TYR A 242 6.79 9.94 14.11
CA TYR A 242 8.00 9.74 13.30
C TYR A 242 8.69 11.05 12.95
N ALA A 243 7.95 12.14 12.72
CA ALA A 243 8.53 13.47 12.51
C ALA A 243 9.34 13.93 13.74
N ARG A 244 8.83 13.69 14.96
CA ARG A 244 9.56 13.96 16.19
C ARG A 244 10.84 13.12 16.29
N TYR A 245 10.74 11.83 15.98
CA TYR A 245 11.88 10.93 15.97
C TYR A 245 12.95 11.35 14.94
N MET A 246 12.54 11.75 13.73
CA MET A 246 13.46 12.24 12.68
C MET A 246 14.18 13.55 13.07
N ALA A 247 13.59 14.33 13.97
CA ALA A 247 14.24 15.52 14.55
C ALA A 247 15.25 15.17 15.68
N ASN A 248 15.24 13.94 16.17
CA ASN A 248 16.18 13.49 17.20
C ASN A 248 17.57 13.22 16.58
N PRO A 249 18.68 13.72 17.15
CA PRO A 249 20.02 13.50 16.60
C PRO A 249 20.45 12.02 16.53
N ASN A 250 19.83 11.17 17.36
CA ASN A 250 20.07 9.72 17.38
C ASN A 250 19.04 8.93 16.53
N HIS A 251 18.33 9.59 15.60
CA HIS A 251 17.54 8.85 14.62
C HIS A 251 18.46 8.08 13.65
N PHE A 252 17.98 6.96 13.14
CA PHE A 252 18.71 6.20 12.12
C PHE A 252 18.35 6.69 10.73
N GLU A 253 19.36 6.99 9.89
CA GLU A 253 19.13 7.36 8.48
C GLU A 253 18.32 6.28 7.73
N SER A 254 18.53 5.00 8.07
CA SER A 254 17.75 3.89 7.50
C SER A 254 16.25 3.98 7.77
N ASP A 255 15.84 4.65 8.85
CA ASP A 255 14.43 4.82 9.18
C ASP A 255 13.76 5.95 8.38
N GLN A 256 14.52 6.76 7.63
CA GLN A 256 13.96 7.78 6.72
C GLN A 256 13.12 7.14 5.61
N SER A 257 13.52 5.97 5.10
CA SER A 257 12.70 5.24 4.11
C SER A 257 11.37 4.80 4.72
N ARG A 258 11.37 4.42 5.98
CA ARG A 258 10.14 4.11 6.72
C ARG A 258 9.26 5.34 6.87
N TYR A 259 9.86 6.49 7.20
CA TYR A 259 9.12 7.75 7.32
C TYR A 259 8.51 8.19 5.99
N ALA A 260 9.24 8.07 4.89
CA ALA A 260 8.69 8.32 3.55
C ALA A 260 7.50 7.41 3.25
N ALA A 261 7.61 6.10 3.55
CA ALA A 261 6.48 5.17 3.39
C ALA A 261 5.27 5.54 4.26
N LEU A 262 5.49 6.02 5.49
CA LEU A 262 4.42 6.49 6.36
C LEU A 262 3.71 7.73 5.79
N LEU A 263 4.46 8.68 5.25
CA LEU A 263 3.91 9.85 4.56
C LEU A 263 3.04 9.43 3.37
N PHE A 264 3.47 8.41 2.61
CA PHE A 264 2.67 7.83 1.52
C PHE A 264 1.34 7.25 2.05
N PHE A 265 1.37 6.41 3.10
CA PHE A 265 0.15 5.84 3.69
C PHE A 265 -0.78 6.89 4.28
N ASP A 266 -0.23 8.00 4.78
CA ASP A 266 -0.98 9.17 5.26
C ASP A 266 -1.45 10.09 4.11
N LYS A 267 -1.25 9.68 2.85
CA LYS A 267 -1.59 10.42 1.63
C LYS A 267 -0.86 11.76 1.48
N LYS A 268 0.24 11.96 2.18
CA LYS A 268 1.15 13.10 2.05
C LYS A 268 2.18 12.85 0.95
N TYR A 269 1.68 12.58 -0.26
CA TYR A 269 2.48 12.11 -1.39
C TYR A 269 3.61 13.06 -1.79
N GLN A 270 3.37 14.38 -1.74
CA GLN A 270 4.40 15.35 -2.07
C GLN A 270 5.52 15.37 -1.04
N GLU A 271 5.19 15.32 0.27
CA GLU A 271 6.19 15.26 1.33
C GLU A 271 7.01 13.97 1.28
N SER A 272 6.34 12.84 0.96
CA SER A 272 6.99 11.56 0.69
C SER A 272 7.98 11.67 -0.46
N LEU A 273 7.55 12.18 -1.61
CA LEU A 273 8.38 12.32 -2.81
C LEU A 273 9.58 13.24 -2.58
N ASP A 274 9.39 14.37 -1.89
CA ASP A 274 10.48 15.31 -1.57
C ASP A 274 11.57 14.65 -0.71
N LEU A 275 11.18 13.74 0.18
CA LEU A 275 12.10 12.96 1.00
C LEU A 275 12.78 11.85 0.17
N VAL A 276 12.00 11.13 -0.64
CA VAL A 276 12.48 10.09 -1.55
C VAL A 276 13.52 10.64 -2.53
N ASP A 277 13.27 11.79 -3.14
CA ASP A 277 14.18 12.43 -4.10
C ASP A 277 15.54 12.77 -3.47
N LYS A 278 15.56 13.18 -2.20
CA LYS A 278 16.81 13.45 -1.47
C LYS A 278 17.58 12.17 -1.14
N MET A 279 16.85 11.10 -0.82
CA MET A 279 17.45 9.83 -0.37
C MET A 279 17.92 8.96 -1.54
N ILE A 280 17.20 8.96 -2.65
CA ILE A 280 17.51 8.11 -3.80
C ILE A 280 18.83 8.49 -4.47
N VAL A 281 19.24 9.78 -4.33
CA VAL A 281 20.57 10.24 -4.79
C VAL A 281 21.71 9.56 -4.03
N LYS A 282 21.52 9.33 -2.72
CA LYS A 282 22.52 8.64 -1.87
C LYS A 282 22.43 7.12 -2.02
N ASN A 283 21.21 6.59 -2.22
CA ASN A 283 20.93 5.16 -2.27
C ASN A 283 20.15 4.80 -3.55
N PRO A 284 20.75 4.91 -4.75
CA PRO A 284 20.04 4.75 -6.02
C PRO A 284 19.52 3.34 -6.28
N ASN A 285 19.97 2.35 -5.49
CA ASN A 285 19.55 0.96 -5.60
C ASN A 285 18.55 0.54 -4.51
N ASP A 286 18.13 1.46 -3.65
CA ASP A 286 17.12 1.16 -2.62
C ASP A 286 15.78 0.85 -3.27
N PHE A 287 15.31 -0.38 -3.06
CA PHE A 287 14.09 -0.90 -3.65
C PHE A 287 12.82 -0.19 -3.15
N ILE A 288 12.81 0.18 -1.87
CA ILE A 288 11.66 0.87 -1.25
C ILE A 288 11.55 2.29 -1.80
N LEU A 289 12.68 3.01 -1.92
CA LEU A 289 12.68 4.37 -2.46
C LEU A 289 12.24 4.40 -3.93
N LYS A 290 12.69 3.43 -4.75
CA LYS A 290 12.22 3.32 -6.14
C LYS A 290 10.72 3.07 -6.23
N ARG A 291 10.19 2.18 -5.37
CA ARG A 291 8.75 1.90 -5.30
C ARG A 291 7.97 3.16 -4.93
N LEU A 292 8.41 3.87 -3.90
CA LEU A 292 7.75 5.10 -3.46
C LEU A 292 7.80 6.19 -4.54
N ALA A 293 8.94 6.36 -5.22
CA ALA A 293 9.05 7.30 -6.33
C ALA A 293 8.01 7.03 -7.44
N MET A 294 7.79 5.76 -7.77
CA MET A 294 6.74 5.36 -8.72
C MET A 294 5.34 5.67 -8.19
N TYR A 295 5.05 5.27 -6.96
CA TYR A 295 3.73 5.40 -6.34
C TYR A 295 3.35 6.86 -6.09
N ASP A 296 4.25 7.65 -5.50
CA ASP A 296 4.03 9.06 -5.20
C ASP A 296 3.76 9.87 -6.48
N ASN A 297 4.57 9.67 -7.52
CA ASN A 297 4.35 10.34 -8.81
C ASN A 297 3.01 9.94 -9.45
N TYR A 298 2.59 8.68 -9.33
CA TYR A 298 1.29 8.22 -9.81
C TYR A 298 0.14 8.91 -9.07
N GLU A 299 0.16 8.90 -7.74
CA GLU A 299 -0.88 9.51 -6.90
C GLU A 299 -0.96 11.05 -7.10
N LEU A 300 0.18 11.69 -7.35
CA LEU A 300 0.28 13.12 -7.71
C LEU A 300 -0.12 13.40 -9.17
N LYS A 301 -0.46 12.38 -9.95
CA LYS A 301 -0.80 12.48 -11.38
C LYS A 301 0.34 13.04 -12.26
N ASN A 302 1.56 12.90 -11.81
CA ASN A 302 2.77 13.25 -12.57
C ASN A 302 3.13 12.08 -13.52
N TYR A 303 2.25 11.74 -14.45
CA TYR A 303 2.29 10.48 -15.20
C TYR A 303 3.59 10.24 -15.99
N ASP A 304 4.18 11.27 -16.58
CA ASP A 304 5.48 11.15 -17.29
C ASP A 304 6.63 10.76 -16.34
N LYS A 305 6.66 11.40 -15.14
CA LYS A 305 7.66 11.08 -14.10
C LYS A 305 7.39 9.71 -13.49
N ALA A 306 6.10 9.38 -13.28
CA ALA A 306 5.69 8.07 -12.80
C ALA A 306 6.14 6.96 -13.76
N LEU A 307 6.05 7.16 -15.08
CA LEU A 307 6.52 6.20 -16.08
C LEU A 307 8.03 5.98 -15.97
N THR A 308 8.81 7.05 -15.89
CA THR A 308 10.26 6.96 -15.73
C THR A 308 10.64 6.24 -14.43
N ALA A 309 9.97 6.56 -13.33
CA ALA A 309 10.17 5.90 -12.03
C ALA A 309 9.78 4.41 -12.08
N ALA A 310 8.65 4.09 -12.73
CA ALA A 310 8.17 2.73 -12.90
C ALA A 310 9.16 1.86 -13.71
N GLU A 311 9.65 2.35 -14.83
CA GLU A 311 10.64 1.66 -15.65
C GLU A 311 11.94 1.44 -14.85
N THR A 312 12.38 2.43 -14.06
CA THR A 312 13.55 2.31 -13.18
C THR A 312 13.31 1.27 -12.08
N PHE A 313 12.13 1.23 -11.49
CA PHE A 313 11.75 0.29 -10.44
C PHE A 313 11.65 -1.14 -10.98
N MET A 314 10.92 -1.34 -12.07
CA MET A 314 10.69 -2.66 -12.67
C MET A 314 11.97 -3.29 -13.24
N ASN A 315 12.94 -2.47 -13.63
CA ASN A 315 14.27 -2.91 -14.09
C ASN A 315 15.31 -3.03 -12.96
N THR A 316 14.90 -3.06 -11.68
CA THR A 316 15.83 -3.20 -10.56
C THR A 316 16.54 -4.56 -10.62
N PRO A 317 17.88 -4.61 -10.60
CA PRO A 317 18.64 -5.85 -10.67
C PRO A 317 18.51 -6.70 -9.40
N GLY A 318 18.81 -8.00 -9.47
CA GLY A 318 18.88 -8.88 -8.30
C GLY A 318 17.62 -9.68 -8.00
N ASN A 319 16.70 -9.83 -8.96
CA ASN A 319 15.45 -10.58 -8.81
C ASN A 319 14.58 -10.08 -7.64
N PRO A 320 14.21 -8.78 -7.61
CA PRO A 320 13.37 -8.23 -6.57
C PRO A 320 11.98 -8.88 -6.58
N GLN A 321 11.38 -9.03 -5.41
CA GLN A 321 10.01 -9.54 -5.31
C GLN A 321 9.03 -8.38 -5.47
N PHE A 322 8.50 -8.25 -6.69
CA PHE A 322 7.37 -7.37 -6.97
C PHE A 322 6.07 -8.00 -6.47
N ASN A 323 5.24 -7.21 -5.84
CA ASN A 323 3.90 -7.64 -5.43
C ASN A 323 2.85 -7.29 -6.50
N THR A 324 1.63 -7.80 -6.34
CA THR A 324 0.53 -7.54 -7.28
C THR A 324 0.26 -6.05 -7.45
N GLN A 325 0.35 -5.26 -6.37
CA GLN A 325 0.10 -3.80 -6.42
C GLN A 325 1.14 -3.06 -7.27
N ASP A 326 2.40 -3.52 -7.29
CA ASP A 326 3.43 -2.92 -8.14
C ASP A 326 3.06 -3.03 -9.63
N TYR A 327 2.55 -4.18 -10.05
CA TYR A 327 2.09 -4.39 -11.44
C TYR A 327 0.83 -3.59 -11.74
N ILE A 328 -0.11 -3.48 -10.81
CA ILE A 328 -1.33 -2.70 -10.99
C ILE A 328 -0.98 -1.22 -11.21
N ILE A 329 -0.18 -0.63 -10.33
CA ILE A 329 0.21 0.77 -10.46
C ILE A 329 0.99 0.99 -11.76
N TYR A 330 1.91 0.08 -12.11
CA TYR A 330 2.65 0.20 -13.37
C TYR A 330 1.72 0.12 -14.59
N ALA A 331 0.76 -0.79 -14.61
CA ALA A 331 -0.21 -0.88 -15.69
C ALA A 331 -1.05 0.40 -15.81
N ASN A 332 -1.52 0.95 -14.70
CA ASN A 332 -2.28 2.19 -14.69
C ASN A 332 -1.44 3.38 -15.19
N ILE A 333 -0.16 3.46 -14.80
CA ILE A 333 0.78 4.46 -15.33
C ILE A 333 0.91 4.33 -16.86
N LEU A 334 1.02 3.11 -17.38
CA LEU A 334 1.10 2.87 -18.82
C LEU A 334 -0.19 3.30 -19.54
N ILE A 335 -1.36 3.01 -18.97
CA ILE A 335 -2.66 3.42 -19.54
C ILE A 335 -2.78 4.95 -19.59
N GLU A 336 -2.46 5.64 -18.50
CA GLU A 336 -2.49 7.10 -18.42
C GLU A 336 -1.52 7.76 -19.42
N ASN A 337 -0.38 7.11 -19.70
CA ASN A 337 0.56 7.51 -20.74
C ASN A 337 0.19 7.04 -22.16
N LYS A 338 -1.03 6.50 -22.37
CA LYS A 338 -1.53 6.02 -23.67
C LYS A 338 -0.72 4.86 -24.26
N LEU A 339 -0.09 4.06 -23.41
CA LEU A 339 0.72 2.90 -23.76
C LEU A 339 -0.05 1.60 -23.43
N ALA A 340 -1.32 1.53 -23.86
CA ALA A 340 -2.22 0.42 -23.53
C ALA A 340 -1.67 -0.96 -23.94
N ASP A 341 -1.01 -1.05 -25.09
CA ASP A 341 -0.39 -2.29 -25.56
C ASP A 341 0.67 -2.82 -24.58
N LYS A 342 1.41 -1.92 -23.91
CA LYS A 342 2.39 -2.30 -22.91
C LYS A 342 1.73 -2.64 -21.56
N ALA A 343 0.56 -2.06 -21.25
CA ALA A 343 -0.17 -2.34 -20.02
C ALA A 343 -0.77 -3.76 -19.98
N ILE A 344 -1.18 -4.29 -21.12
CA ILE A 344 -1.81 -5.62 -21.23
C ILE A 344 -0.97 -6.72 -20.58
N PRO A 345 0.28 -7.00 -20.98
CA PRO A 345 1.09 -8.06 -20.38
C PRO A 345 1.39 -7.81 -18.89
N VAL A 346 1.40 -6.56 -18.45
CA VAL A 346 1.60 -6.20 -17.04
C VAL A 346 0.36 -6.57 -16.22
N LEU A 347 -0.84 -6.30 -16.72
CA LEU A 347 -2.11 -6.71 -16.09
C LEU A 347 -2.27 -8.23 -16.07
N GLU A 348 -1.93 -8.92 -17.16
CA GLU A 348 -1.92 -10.38 -17.21
C GLU A 348 -0.99 -10.96 -16.14
N LYS A 349 0.17 -10.32 -15.91
CA LYS A 349 1.08 -10.70 -14.84
C LYS A 349 0.47 -10.46 -13.46
N ALA A 350 -0.18 -9.31 -13.24
CA ALA A 350 -0.88 -9.01 -11.98
C ALA A 350 -1.98 -10.07 -11.69
N ILE A 351 -2.79 -10.41 -12.69
CA ILE A 351 -3.82 -11.46 -12.59
C ILE A 351 -3.20 -12.82 -12.25
N SER A 352 -2.06 -13.16 -12.86
CA SER A 352 -1.36 -14.43 -12.58
C SER A 352 -0.89 -14.56 -11.13
N LEU A 353 -0.63 -13.43 -10.45
CA LEU A 353 -0.21 -13.38 -9.04
C LEU A 353 -1.39 -13.39 -8.07
N ASP A 354 -2.52 -12.82 -8.49
CA ASP A 354 -3.72 -12.73 -7.64
C ASP A 354 -4.99 -12.82 -8.51
N GLN A 355 -5.46 -14.06 -8.72
CA GLN A 355 -6.63 -14.36 -9.52
C GLN A 355 -7.96 -14.00 -8.84
N GLU A 356 -7.94 -13.72 -7.55
CA GLU A 356 -9.14 -13.36 -6.79
C GLU A 356 -9.47 -11.87 -6.90
N LYS A 357 -8.52 -11.05 -7.35
CA LYS A 357 -8.76 -9.63 -7.68
C LYS A 357 -9.50 -9.51 -9.00
N ILE A 358 -10.81 -9.76 -8.95
CA ILE A 358 -11.67 -9.78 -10.16
C ILE A 358 -11.70 -8.45 -10.91
N GLU A 359 -11.47 -7.31 -10.22
CA GLU A 359 -11.40 -5.98 -10.82
C GLU A 359 -10.31 -5.87 -11.89
N LEU A 360 -9.21 -6.63 -11.76
CA LEU A 360 -8.13 -6.63 -12.75
C LEU A 360 -8.60 -7.06 -14.15
N TYR A 361 -9.63 -7.89 -14.22
CA TYR A 361 -10.22 -8.26 -15.51
C TYR A 361 -10.98 -7.09 -16.16
N LYS A 362 -11.55 -6.17 -15.36
CA LYS A 362 -12.09 -4.90 -15.87
C LYS A 362 -10.99 -4.01 -16.43
N GLU A 363 -9.90 -3.84 -15.67
CA GLU A 363 -8.74 -3.04 -16.10
C GLU A 363 -8.11 -3.62 -17.35
N LEU A 364 -7.99 -4.95 -17.43
CA LEU A 364 -7.51 -5.64 -18.64
C LEU A 364 -8.43 -5.42 -19.84
N SER A 365 -9.75 -5.46 -19.62
CA SER A 365 -10.74 -5.13 -20.65
C SER A 365 -10.58 -3.70 -21.15
N GLU A 366 -10.40 -2.74 -20.26
CA GLU A 366 -10.17 -1.34 -20.63
C GLU A 366 -8.85 -1.16 -21.39
N ALA A 367 -7.78 -1.86 -20.98
CA ALA A 367 -6.50 -1.82 -21.70
C ALA A 367 -6.64 -2.37 -23.13
N TYR A 368 -7.31 -3.52 -23.32
CA TYR A 368 -7.60 -4.05 -24.64
C TYR A 368 -8.47 -3.11 -25.47
N ARG A 369 -9.48 -2.47 -24.84
CA ARG A 369 -10.33 -1.48 -25.52
C ARG A 369 -9.55 -0.25 -25.98
N ALA A 370 -8.64 0.25 -25.15
CA ALA A 370 -7.77 1.37 -25.49
C ALA A 370 -6.75 1.01 -26.58
N ALA A 371 -6.29 -0.24 -26.62
CA ALA A 371 -5.45 -0.80 -27.69
C ALA A 371 -6.21 -1.11 -28.98
N GLY A 372 -7.57 -1.01 -28.98
CA GLY A 372 -8.42 -1.27 -30.14
C GLY A 372 -8.85 -2.73 -30.30
N ASP A 373 -8.42 -3.65 -29.45
CA ASP A 373 -8.81 -5.07 -29.50
C ASP A 373 -10.13 -5.29 -28.75
N MET A 374 -11.24 -4.97 -29.41
CA MET A 374 -12.58 -5.04 -28.82
C MET A 374 -13.00 -6.47 -28.43
N LEU A 375 -12.56 -7.49 -29.16
CA LEU A 375 -12.92 -8.87 -28.84
C LEU A 375 -12.25 -9.36 -27.59
N LYS A 376 -10.94 -9.12 -27.43
CA LYS A 376 -10.23 -9.47 -26.19
C LYS A 376 -10.73 -8.61 -25.02
N SER A 377 -11.11 -7.35 -25.27
CA SER A 377 -11.77 -6.53 -24.25
C SER A 377 -13.07 -7.19 -23.77
N ALA A 378 -13.90 -7.68 -24.69
CA ALA A 378 -15.13 -8.39 -24.33
C ALA A 378 -14.85 -9.69 -23.55
N ASP A 379 -13.84 -10.45 -23.97
CA ASP A 379 -13.46 -11.69 -23.28
C ASP A 379 -12.98 -11.43 -21.86
N ALA A 380 -12.14 -10.42 -21.65
CA ALA A 380 -11.67 -10.02 -20.31
C ALA A 380 -12.84 -9.55 -19.42
N TYR A 381 -13.76 -8.73 -19.95
CA TYR A 381 -14.92 -8.28 -19.19
C TYR A 381 -15.88 -9.43 -18.84
N ASN A 382 -16.02 -10.39 -19.76
CA ASN A 382 -16.82 -11.58 -19.52
C ASN A 382 -16.22 -12.47 -18.40
N GLU A 383 -14.90 -12.56 -18.31
CA GLU A 383 -14.23 -13.22 -17.17
C GLU A 383 -14.50 -12.50 -15.85
N TYR A 384 -14.50 -11.16 -15.83
CA TYR A 384 -14.96 -10.39 -14.68
C TYR A 384 -16.38 -10.77 -14.29
N MET A 385 -17.33 -10.74 -15.24
CA MET A 385 -18.75 -11.03 -14.97
C MET A 385 -18.98 -12.44 -14.47
N LYS A 386 -18.24 -13.44 -14.97
CA LYS A 386 -18.34 -14.83 -14.50
C LYS A 386 -17.91 -15.02 -13.04
N ARG A 387 -16.97 -14.19 -12.58
CA ARG A 387 -16.39 -14.28 -11.22
C ARG A 387 -17.11 -13.38 -10.24
N ASN A 388 -17.80 -12.35 -10.72
CA ASN A 388 -18.58 -11.43 -9.91
C ASN A 388 -19.92 -12.03 -9.53
N GLN A 389 -20.20 -12.17 -8.24
CA GLN A 389 -21.48 -12.67 -7.74
C GLN A 389 -22.62 -11.65 -7.85
N ASP A 390 -22.29 -10.36 -8.00
CA ASP A 390 -23.26 -9.25 -8.04
C ASP A 390 -23.13 -8.46 -9.35
N VAL A 391 -23.50 -9.11 -10.45
CA VAL A 391 -23.46 -8.51 -11.81
C VAL A 391 -24.64 -7.55 -11.98
N SER A 392 -24.31 -6.27 -12.16
CA SER A 392 -25.28 -5.19 -12.35
C SER A 392 -25.83 -5.13 -13.79
N LEU A 393 -26.97 -4.45 -13.98
CA LEU A 393 -27.47 -4.16 -15.33
C LEU A 393 -26.50 -3.31 -16.15
N THR A 394 -25.72 -2.47 -15.49
CA THR A 394 -24.67 -1.67 -16.15
C THR A 394 -23.57 -2.55 -16.73
N ASP A 395 -23.23 -3.66 -16.10
CA ASP A 395 -22.22 -4.59 -16.60
C ASP A 395 -22.71 -5.28 -17.88
N TYR A 396 -23.98 -5.75 -17.92
CA TYR A 396 -24.59 -6.31 -19.13
C TYR A 396 -24.62 -5.29 -20.26
N PHE A 397 -25.02 -4.06 -19.95
CA PHE A 397 -25.06 -2.98 -20.91
C PHE A 397 -23.68 -2.65 -21.47
N PHE A 398 -22.68 -2.55 -20.59
CA PHE A 398 -21.31 -2.24 -20.97
C PHE A 398 -20.71 -3.34 -21.88
N LEU A 399 -20.82 -4.60 -21.47
CA LEU A 399 -20.34 -5.72 -22.29
C LEU A 399 -21.07 -5.80 -23.65
N GLY A 400 -22.39 -5.56 -23.68
CA GLY A 400 -23.15 -5.46 -24.90
C GLY A 400 -22.62 -4.39 -25.86
N THR A 401 -22.26 -3.21 -25.32
CA THR A 401 -21.66 -2.12 -26.12
C THR A 401 -20.27 -2.47 -26.65
N ILE A 402 -19.46 -3.23 -25.91
CA ILE A 402 -18.17 -3.72 -26.40
C ILE A 402 -18.35 -4.67 -27.58
N TYR A 403 -19.23 -5.67 -27.45
CA TYR A 403 -19.52 -6.58 -28.56
C TYR A 403 -20.08 -5.84 -29.77
N TYR A 404 -21.00 -4.89 -29.56
CA TYR A 404 -21.52 -4.09 -30.67
C TYR A 404 -20.41 -3.32 -31.39
N ARG A 405 -19.50 -2.68 -30.67
CA ARG A 405 -18.35 -1.98 -31.25
C ARG A 405 -17.38 -2.92 -31.94
N ALA A 406 -17.14 -4.11 -31.40
CA ALA A 406 -16.33 -5.13 -32.03
C ALA A 406 -16.91 -5.53 -33.40
N ALA A 407 -18.23 -5.78 -33.46
CA ALA A 407 -18.90 -6.08 -34.70
C ALA A 407 -18.85 -4.90 -35.71
N SER A 408 -19.05 -3.66 -35.22
CA SER A 408 -19.08 -2.47 -36.08
C SER A 408 -17.71 -2.09 -36.65
N ALA A 409 -16.61 -2.41 -35.92
CA ALA A 409 -15.23 -2.15 -36.35
C ALA A 409 -14.86 -2.97 -37.62
N GLU A 410 -15.51 -4.11 -37.81
CA GLU A 410 -15.33 -4.98 -38.98
C GLU A 410 -16.23 -4.58 -40.16
N ALA A 411 -16.89 -3.41 -40.13
CA ALA A 411 -17.76 -2.98 -41.20
C ALA A 411 -17.03 -2.99 -42.57
N PRO A 412 -17.66 -3.51 -43.64
CA PRO A 412 -17.03 -3.54 -44.94
C PRO A 412 -16.85 -2.13 -45.50
N ALA A 413 -15.82 -1.96 -46.34
CA ALA A 413 -15.64 -0.71 -47.08
C ALA A 413 -16.86 -0.45 -47.98
N ALA A 414 -17.17 0.81 -48.24
CA ALA A 414 -18.31 1.19 -49.10
C ALA A 414 -18.23 0.56 -50.50
N GLU A 415 -17.02 0.37 -51.01
CA GLU A 415 -16.71 -0.17 -52.34
C GLU A 415 -16.57 -1.71 -52.35
N ALA A 416 -16.81 -2.42 -51.23
CA ALA A 416 -16.66 -3.87 -51.16
C ALA A 416 -17.68 -4.59 -52.06
N THR A 417 -17.24 -5.71 -52.67
CA THR A 417 -18.10 -6.56 -53.48
C THR A 417 -19.21 -7.22 -52.65
N PRO A 418 -20.30 -7.71 -53.27
CA PRO A 418 -21.35 -8.44 -52.53
C PRO A 418 -20.81 -9.65 -51.78
N GLU A 419 -19.84 -10.37 -52.33
CA GLU A 419 -19.20 -11.53 -51.72
C GLU A 419 -18.39 -11.12 -50.50
N GLU A 420 -17.63 -10.01 -50.57
CA GLU A 420 -16.86 -9.46 -49.44
C GLU A 420 -17.78 -8.97 -48.32
N LYS A 421 -18.90 -8.32 -48.67
CA LYS A 421 -19.92 -7.90 -47.69
C LYS A 421 -20.55 -9.10 -47.00
N ALA A 422 -20.89 -10.16 -47.75
CA ALA A 422 -21.46 -11.38 -47.18
C ALA A 422 -20.46 -12.12 -46.26
N ALA A 423 -19.19 -12.21 -46.66
CA ALA A 423 -18.15 -12.83 -45.86
C ALA A 423 -17.93 -12.05 -44.54
N LYS A 424 -17.87 -10.71 -44.58
CA LYS A 424 -17.77 -9.87 -43.38
C LYS A 424 -18.99 -9.98 -42.49
N LEU A 425 -20.19 -9.96 -43.05
CA LEU A 425 -21.43 -10.13 -42.29
C LEU A 425 -21.46 -11.48 -41.57
N ALA A 426 -20.94 -12.54 -42.19
CA ALA A 426 -20.84 -13.85 -41.56
C ALA A 426 -19.96 -13.82 -40.30
N ILE A 427 -18.88 -13.01 -40.26
CA ILE A 427 -18.02 -12.80 -39.10
C ILE A 427 -18.73 -11.93 -38.03
N GLN A 428 -19.41 -10.87 -38.46
CA GLN A 428 -20.10 -9.92 -37.60
C GLN A 428 -21.35 -10.50 -36.92
N LYS A 429 -22.08 -11.35 -37.62
CA LYS A 429 -23.37 -11.89 -37.17
C LYS A 429 -23.34 -12.51 -35.79
N PRO A 430 -22.43 -13.42 -35.43
CA PRO A 430 -22.37 -13.99 -34.09
C PRO A 430 -22.01 -12.95 -33.02
N ILE A 431 -21.28 -11.89 -33.36
CA ILE A 431 -20.88 -10.83 -32.42
C ILE A 431 -22.07 -9.91 -32.15
N TYR A 432 -22.83 -9.49 -33.17
CA TYR A 432 -24.09 -8.74 -33.00
C TYR A 432 -25.13 -9.53 -32.20
N GLN A 433 -25.23 -10.85 -32.42
CA GLN A 433 -26.13 -11.71 -31.65
C GLN A 433 -25.76 -11.75 -30.15
N LYS A 434 -24.45 -11.79 -29.81
CA LYS A 434 -24.00 -11.68 -28.43
C LYS A 434 -24.39 -10.33 -27.82
N ALA A 435 -24.20 -9.24 -28.57
CA ALA A 435 -24.61 -7.91 -28.13
C ALA A 435 -26.13 -7.84 -27.87
N ASP A 436 -26.96 -8.29 -28.82
CA ASP A 436 -28.43 -8.30 -28.64
C ASP A 436 -28.88 -9.13 -27.46
N SER A 437 -28.26 -10.30 -27.22
CA SER A 437 -28.57 -11.17 -26.07
C SER A 437 -28.32 -10.47 -24.73
N LEU A 438 -27.24 -9.70 -24.62
CA LEU A 438 -26.92 -8.92 -23.40
C LEU A 438 -27.91 -7.76 -23.20
N PHE A 439 -28.25 -7.04 -24.28
CA PHE A 439 -29.26 -5.99 -24.23
C PHE A 439 -30.67 -6.54 -24.01
N ALA A 440 -30.96 -7.79 -24.40
CA ALA A 440 -32.20 -8.46 -24.06
C ALA A 440 -32.39 -8.57 -22.52
N ILE A 441 -31.35 -8.93 -21.79
CA ILE A 441 -31.36 -8.96 -20.32
C ILE A 441 -31.65 -7.55 -19.75
N VAL A 442 -31.06 -6.51 -20.36
CA VAL A 442 -31.32 -5.12 -19.94
C VAL A 442 -32.79 -4.75 -20.16
N THR A 443 -33.37 -5.07 -21.34
CA THR A 443 -34.79 -4.77 -21.63
C THR A 443 -35.76 -5.59 -20.76
N GLU A 444 -35.39 -6.80 -20.39
CA GLU A 444 -36.20 -7.64 -19.49
C GLU A 444 -36.23 -7.08 -18.06
N ARG A 445 -35.08 -6.68 -17.55
CA ARG A 445 -34.95 -6.20 -16.16
C ARG A 445 -35.28 -4.72 -15.97
N ALA A 446 -35.18 -3.92 -17.05
CA ALA A 446 -35.50 -2.48 -17.04
C ALA A 446 -36.34 -2.11 -18.28
N PRO A 447 -37.60 -2.58 -18.37
CA PRO A 447 -38.43 -2.39 -19.56
C PRO A 447 -38.82 -0.93 -19.83
N GLU A 448 -38.68 -0.04 -18.87
CA GLU A 448 -38.94 1.40 -19.06
C GLU A 448 -37.68 2.18 -19.50
N ASP A 449 -36.53 1.53 -19.60
CA ASP A 449 -35.31 2.17 -20.10
C ASP A 449 -35.18 1.99 -21.62
N TYR A 450 -35.44 3.07 -22.38
CA TYR A 450 -35.36 3.07 -23.84
C TYR A 450 -33.96 2.68 -24.37
N ARG A 451 -32.89 2.83 -23.59
CA ARG A 451 -31.52 2.55 -24.01
C ARG A 451 -31.31 1.08 -24.36
N GLY A 452 -31.91 0.17 -23.59
CA GLY A 452 -31.88 -1.26 -23.89
C GLY A 452 -32.46 -1.57 -25.28
N TYR A 453 -33.63 -1.03 -25.57
CA TYR A 453 -34.29 -1.21 -26.88
C TYR A 453 -33.52 -0.55 -28.04
N LEU A 454 -32.93 0.64 -27.80
CA LEU A 454 -32.10 1.31 -28.78
C LEU A 454 -30.90 0.45 -29.21
N TRP A 455 -30.21 -0.13 -28.24
CA TRP A 455 -29.03 -0.94 -28.53
C TRP A 455 -29.39 -2.32 -29.10
N ARG A 456 -30.55 -2.90 -28.75
CA ARG A 456 -31.12 -4.07 -29.45
C ARG A 456 -31.42 -3.75 -30.92
N ALA A 457 -32.08 -2.64 -31.16
CA ALA A 457 -32.38 -2.19 -32.52
C ALA A 457 -31.12 -2.01 -33.35
N ARG A 458 -30.09 -1.35 -32.80
CA ARG A 458 -28.80 -1.18 -33.48
C ARG A 458 -28.10 -2.50 -33.78
N SER A 459 -28.10 -3.43 -32.81
CA SER A 459 -27.52 -4.76 -33.01
C SER A 459 -28.26 -5.53 -34.13
N ASN A 460 -29.57 -5.46 -34.14
CA ASN A 460 -30.41 -6.10 -35.16
C ASN A 460 -30.36 -5.39 -36.54
N SER A 461 -30.11 -4.08 -36.57
CA SER A 461 -29.77 -3.37 -37.81
C SER A 461 -28.43 -3.85 -38.39
N GLY A 462 -27.45 -4.16 -37.55
CA GLY A 462 -26.18 -4.76 -37.96
C GLY A 462 -26.34 -6.19 -38.52
N LEU A 463 -27.36 -6.94 -38.07
CA LEU A 463 -27.68 -8.27 -38.56
C LEU A 463 -28.42 -8.23 -39.90
N ASP A 464 -29.13 -7.14 -40.22
CA ASP A 464 -29.92 -6.91 -41.44
C ASP A 464 -29.55 -5.52 -42.01
N PRO A 465 -28.31 -5.35 -42.53
CA PRO A 465 -27.80 -4.04 -42.95
C PRO A 465 -28.57 -3.44 -44.14
N GLU A 466 -29.14 -4.27 -45.00
CA GLU A 466 -29.99 -3.84 -46.12
C GLU A 466 -31.44 -3.56 -45.69
N THR A 467 -31.76 -3.80 -44.40
CA THR A 467 -33.11 -3.58 -43.83
C THR A 467 -34.23 -4.34 -44.57
N THR A 468 -33.89 -5.49 -45.16
CA THR A 468 -34.85 -6.28 -45.97
C THR A 468 -35.73 -7.17 -45.10
N GLU A 469 -35.20 -7.70 -43.97
CA GLU A 469 -35.94 -8.53 -43.04
C GLU A 469 -36.69 -7.69 -42.01
N GLY A 470 -36.17 -6.51 -41.66
CA GLY A 470 -36.74 -5.60 -40.66
C GLY A 470 -36.49 -6.06 -39.24
N LEU A 471 -35.35 -6.73 -38.97
CA LEU A 471 -35.02 -7.31 -37.67
C LEU A 471 -35.00 -6.28 -36.53
N ALA A 472 -34.63 -5.04 -36.79
CA ALA A 472 -34.58 -3.99 -35.78
C ALA A 472 -35.96 -3.32 -35.54
N LYS A 473 -36.93 -3.48 -36.47
CA LYS A 473 -38.22 -2.78 -36.39
C LYS A 473 -38.95 -2.95 -35.05
N PRO A 474 -39.15 -4.18 -34.53
CA PRO A 474 -39.92 -4.35 -33.29
C PRO A 474 -39.28 -3.63 -32.08
N TYR A 475 -37.96 -3.53 -32.05
CA TYR A 475 -37.26 -2.84 -30.99
C TYR A 475 -37.34 -1.32 -31.10
N TYR A 476 -37.31 -0.76 -32.34
CA TYR A 476 -37.56 0.67 -32.53
C TYR A 476 -39.02 1.03 -32.23
N GLU A 477 -40.00 0.19 -32.55
CA GLU A 477 -41.41 0.41 -32.20
C GLU A 477 -41.61 0.43 -30.68
N THR A 478 -40.99 -0.51 -29.95
CA THR A 478 -41.03 -0.52 -28.50
C THR A 478 -40.32 0.70 -27.90
N LEU A 479 -39.16 1.07 -28.43
CA LEU A 479 -38.44 2.28 -28.03
C LEU A 479 -39.31 3.53 -28.16
N LEU A 480 -40.02 3.69 -29.26
CA LEU A 480 -40.95 4.80 -29.48
C LEU A 480 -42.04 4.81 -28.42
N THR A 481 -42.64 3.64 -28.10
CA THR A 481 -43.66 3.51 -27.06
C THR A 481 -43.13 3.91 -25.66
N VAL A 482 -41.88 3.58 -25.38
CA VAL A 482 -41.25 3.99 -24.10
C VAL A 482 -40.98 5.49 -24.09
N LEU A 483 -40.46 6.06 -25.17
CA LEU A 483 -40.16 7.50 -25.26
C LEU A 483 -41.39 8.38 -25.27
N GLU A 484 -42.53 7.92 -25.82
CA GLU A 484 -43.81 8.65 -25.80
C GLU A 484 -44.34 8.90 -24.41
N LYS A 485 -43.97 8.07 -23.44
CA LYS A 485 -44.33 8.26 -22.01
C LYS A 485 -43.41 9.29 -21.29
N SER A 486 -42.30 9.70 -21.90
CA SER A 486 -41.36 10.61 -21.32
C SER A 486 -41.74 12.08 -21.53
N GLN A 487 -41.63 12.89 -20.50
CA GLN A 487 -41.84 14.35 -20.62
C GLN A 487 -40.75 15.05 -21.45
N ASN A 488 -39.57 14.45 -21.54
CA ASN A 488 -38.45 14.97 -22.32
C ASN A 488 -37.77 13.84 -23.11
N PRO A 489 -38.38 13.34 -24.20
CA PRO A 489 -37.87 12.21 -24.94
C PRO A 489 -36.53 12.53 -25.65
N ASN A 490 -35.66 11.53 -25.75
CA ASN A 490 -34.38 11.66 -26.46
C ASN A 490 -34.63 11.83 -27.96
N LYS A 491 -34.43 13.06 -28.46
CA LYS A 491 -34.68 13.43 -29.87
C LYS A 491 -33.85 12.61 -30.87
N ALA A 492 -32.57 12.33 -30.53
CA ALA A 492 -31.69 11.55 -31.42
C ALA A 492 -32.21 10.12 -31.59
N ALA A 493 -32.66 9.49 -30.49
CA ALA A 493 -33.24 8.15 -30.52
C ALA A 493 -34.57 8.11 -31.31
N LEU A 494 -35.41 9.15 -31.17
CA LEU A 494 -36.63 9.27 -31.96
C LEU A 494 -36.31 9.40 -33.46
N LEU A 495 -35.39 10.27 -33.85
CA LEU A 495 -34.97 10.46 -35.24
C LEU A 495 -34.40 9.16 -35.84
N GLU A 496 -33.58 8.44 -35.09
CA GLU A 496 -33.01 7.15 -35.50
C GLU A 496 -34.12 6.11 -35.77
N ALA A 497 -35.05 5.98 -34.83
CA ALA A 497 -36.16 5.06 -34.94
C ALA A 497 -37.08 5.38 -36.14
N TYR A 498 -37.46 6.65 -36.31
CA TYR A 498 -38.28 7.05 -37.43
C TYR A 498 -37.57 6.87 -38.80
N LYS A 499 -36.29 7.17 -38.87
CA LYS A 499 -35.45 6.95 -40.07
C LYS A 499 -35.48 5.47 -40.46
N TYR A 500 -35.17 4.57 -39.52
CA TYR A 500 -35.14 3.13 -39.78
C TYR A 500 -36.50 2.59 -40.18
N ILE A 501 -37.56 2.88 -39.42
CA ILE A 501 -38.89 2.35 -39.71
C ILE A 501 -39.41 2.90 -41.05
N GLY A 502 -39.16 4.17 -41.36
CA GLY A 502 -39.49 4.76 -42.62
C GLY A 502 -38.76 4.10 -43.80
N PHE A 503 -37.45 3.83 -43.65
CA PHE A 503 -36.66 3.14 -44.67
C PHE A 503 -37.13 1.69 -44.88
N TYR A 504 -37.43 0.95 -43.81
CA TYR A 504 -38.02 -0.40 -43.90
C TYR A 504 -39.33 -0.39 -44.70
N ASN A 505 -40.24 0.56 -44.43
CA ASN A 505 -41.50 0.66 -45.17
C ASN A 505 -41.25 1.06 -46.61
N TYR A 506 -40.29 1.93 -46.92
CA TYR A 506 -39.89 2.25 -48.27
C TYR A 506 -39.46 1.00 -49.05
N GLN A 507 -38.62 0.16 -48.49
CA GLN A 507 -38.18 -1.10 -49.09
C GLN A 507 -39.39 -2.02 -49.40
N LYS A 508 -40.31 -2.14 -48.44
CA LYS A 508 -41.52 -2.98 -48.59
C LYS A 508 -42.49 -2.43 -49.64
N GLU A 509 -42.72 -1.12 -49.64
CA GLU A 509 -43.61 -0.47 -50.60
C GLU A 509 -43.04 -0.49 -52.03
N TYR A 510 -41.72 -0.28 -52.17
CA TYR A 510 -41.01 -0.39 -53.43
C TYR A 510 -41.03 -1.83 -53.98
N ALA A 511 -40.69 -2.83 -53.17
CA ALA A 511 -40.69 -4.23 -53.53
C ALA A 511 -42.10 -4.72 -53.93
N ALA A 512 -43.15 -4.12 -53.37
CA ALA A 512 -44.54 -4.41 -53.75
C ALA A 512 -45.00 -3.68 -55.02
N GLY A 513 -44.09 -2.95 -55.69
CA GLY A 513 -44.41 -2.22 -56.95
C GLY A 513 -45.40 -1.09 -56.76
N LYS A 514 -45.48 -0.49 -55.55
CA LYS A 514 -46.40 0.61 -55.24
C LYS A 514 -45.97 1.89 -55.93
N ASN A 515 -46.93 2.65 -56.45
CA ASN A 515 -46.72 3.98 -57.03
C ASN A 515 -46.84 5.10 -55.98
N VAL A 516 -47.21 4.79 -54.74
CA VAL A 516 -47.37 5.70 -53.63
C VAL A 516 -46.78 5.06 -52.38
N TYR A 517 -46.25 5.88 -51.46
CA TYR A 517 -45.45 5.46 -50.29
C TYR A 517 -46.06 5.98 -48.95
N PRO A 518 -47.30 5.58 -48.59
CA PRO A 518 -48.02 6.18 -47.46
C PRO A 518 -47.35 5.90 -46.10
N GLU A 519 -46.87 4.68 -45.85
CA GLU A 519 -46.23 4.35 -44.58
C GLU A 519 -44.83 5.00 -44.45
N THR A 520 -44.07 5.03 -45.56
CA THR A 520 -42.79 5.75 -45.60
C THR A 520 -42.98 7.23 -45.27
N ARG A 521 -43.96 7.89 -45.94
CA ARG A 521 -44.27 9.30 -45.71
C ARG A 521 -44.70 9.58 -44.30
N LYS A 522 -45.52 8.73 -43.71
CA LYS A 522 -45.96 8.82 -42.30
C LYS A 522 -44.79 8.91 -41.34
N TRP A 523 -43.83 8.00 -41.47
CA TRP A 523 -42.70 7.94 -40.54
C TRP A 523 -41.66 9.03 -40.79
N TRP A 524 -41.29 9.32 -42.02
CA TRP A 524 -40.34 10.37 -42.33
C TRP A 524 -40.88 11.78 -42.08
N SER A 525 -42.20 12.01 -42.22
CA SER A 525 -42.82 13.28 -41.80
C SER A 525 -42.68 13.52 -40.28
N LYS A 526 -42.74 12.49 -39.44
CA LYS A 526 -42.49 12.62 -37.99
C LYS A 526 -41.08 13.12 -37.70
N MET A 527 -40.08 12.77 -38.53
CA MET A 527 -38.72 13.32 -38.36
C MET A 527 -38.73 14.84 -38.56
N LEU A 528 -39.43 15.35 -39.55
CA LEU A 528 -39.51 16.77 -39.83
C LEU A 528 -40.25 17.58 -38.77
N THR A 529 -41.09 16.94 -37.96
CA THR A 529 -41.70 17.60 -36.79
C THR A 529 -40.68 17.84 -35.65
N ILE A 530 -39.62 17.05 -35.59
CA ILE A 530 -38.54 17.16 -34.61
C ILE A 530 -37.41 18.04 -35.14
N ASP A 531 -37.03 17.82 -36.39
CA ASP A 531 -35.96 18.54 -37.11
C ASP A 531 -36.45 18.91 -38.54
N PRO A 532 -37.01 20.11 -38.72
CA PRO A 532 -37.52 20.58 -40.01
C PRO A 532 -36.48 20.68 -41.13
N ASN A 533 -35.21 20.74 -40.78
CA ASN A 533 -34.09 20.85 -41.72
C ASN A 533 -33.40 19.50 -41.98
N ASN A 534 -33.97 18.40 -41.54
CA ASN A 534 -33.39 17.07 -41.72
C ASN A 534 -33.26 16.70 -43.20
N GLU A 535 -32.15 16.07 -43.57
CA GLU A 535 -31.85 15.61 -44.94
C GLU A 535 -32.95 14.74 -45.56
N ILE A 536 -33.75 14.05 -44.74
CA ILE A 536 -34.86 13.20 -45.18
C ILE A 536 -35.91 13.97 -45.97
N LYS A 537 -35.99 15.29 -45.84
CA LYS A 537 -36.91 16.15 -46.55
C LYS A 537 -36.73 16.03 -48.08
N ALA A 538 -35.47 16.06 -48.54
CA ALA A 538 -35.17 15.95 -49.95
C ALA A 538 -35.59 14.59 -50.53
N LEU A 539 -35.47 13.52 -49.74
CA LEU A 539 -35.94 12.18 -50.15
C LEU A 539 -37.46 12.10 -50.15
N LEU A 540 -38.11 12.71 -49.15
CA LEU A 540 -39.56 12.73 -49.04
C LEU A 540 -40.22 13.50 -50.21
N ASP A 541 -39.61 14.60 -50.63
CA ASP A 541 -40.09 15.43 -51.76
C ASP A 541 -39.95 14.72 -53.11
N GLN A 542 -39.03 13.77 -53.26
CA GLN A 542 -38.83 12.97 -54.47
C GLN A 542 -39.78 11.78 -54.57
N LEU A 543 -40.44 11.38 -53.49
CA LEU A 543 -41.37 10.26 -53.53
C LEU A 543 -42.67 10.65 -54.31
N PRO A 544 -43.20 9.78 -55.15
CA PRO A 544 -44.50 9.99 -55.80
C PRO A 544 -45.61 10.27 -54.79
N GLN A 545 -46.49 11.23 -55.11
CA GLN A 545 -47.60 11.64 -54.21
C GLN A 545 -48.73 10.63 -54.22
#